data_aed90da831e0f1bbab686d20d5bf464a
#
_entry.id   aed90da831e0f1bbab686d20d5bf464a
#
_cell.length_a   1.000
_cell.length_b   1.000
_cell.length_c   1.000
_cell.angle_alpha   90.00
_cell.angle_beta   90.00
_cell.angle_gamma   90.00
#
_symmetry.space_group_name_H-M   'P 1'
#
loop_
_entity.id
_entity.type
_entity.pdbx_description
1 polymer ?
#
loop_
_entity_poly.entity_id
_entity_poly.type
_entity_poly.pdbx_seq_one_letter_code
_entity_poly.pdbx_strand_id
1 'polypeptide(L)' 'MSKRDYYQILGVQKNASEDELKKAYRRLAMKYHPDRNPDDKQAEDSFKEAKEAYEVLNDPQKRA' A
#
# COMPACT_ATOMS: atom_id res chain seq x y z
N MET A 1 -2.30 2.63 20.78
CA MET A 1 -2.62 1.66 19.75
C MET A 1 -1.41 1.36 18.91
N SER A 2 -1.34 0.18 18.44
CA SER A 2 -0.19 -0.26 17.67
C SER A 2 -0.07 0.48 16.36
N LYS A 3 1.13 0.45 15.83
CA LYS A 3 1.39 0.99 14.51
C LYS A 3 0.68 0.15 13.46
N ARG A 4 0.36 0.78 12.35
CA ARG A 4 -0.17 0.04 11.23
C ARG A 4 0.90 -0.88 10.68
N ASP A 5 0.47 -2.07 10.29
CA ASP A 5 1.37 -3.00 9.63
C ASP A 5 1.32 -2.74 8.14
N TYR A 6 2.26 -1.96 7.65
CA TYR A 6 2.28 -1.58 6.24
C TYR A 6 2.47 -2.78 5.33
N TYR A 7 3.19 -3.78 5.79
CA TYR A 7 3.35 -5.00 5.00
C TYR A 7 2.01 -5.70 4.83
N GLN A 8 1.21 -5.71 5.87
CA GLN A 8 -0.11 -6.32 5.81
C GLN A 8 -1.04 -5.53 4.90
N ILE A 9 -0.95 -4.20 4.94
CA ILE A 9 -1.76 -3.36 4.07
C ILE A 9 -1.49 -3.69 2.60
N LEU A 10 -0.22 -3.87 2.26
CA LEU A 10 0.15 -4.22 0.89
C LEU A 10 -0.04 -5.70 0.59
N GLY A 11 -0.26 -6.52 1.61
CA GLY A 11 -0.44 -7.95 1.42
C GLY A 11 0.85 -8.67 1.08
N VAL A 12 1.96 -8.22 1.65
CA VAL A 12 3.26 -8.83 1.41
C VAL A 12 3.89 -9.24 2.74
N GLN A 13 4.95 -10.03 2.65
CA GLN A 13 5.69 -10.46 3.83
C GLN A 13 6.68 -9.38 4.25
N LYS A 14 7.10 -9.44 5.50
CA LYS A 14 8.02 -8.43 6.03
C LYS A 14 9.37 -8.43 5.34
N ASN A 15 9.75 -9.55 4.74
CA ASN A 15 11.01 -9.65 4.02
C ASN A 15 10.85 -9.40 2.52
N ALA A 16 9.74 -8.81 2.12
CA ALA A 16 9.47 -8.55 0.70
C ALA A 16 10.52 -7.63 0.11
N SER A 17 10.92 -7.91 -1.11
CA SER A 17 11.87 -7.08 -1.84
C SER A 17 11.18 -5.83 -2.37
N GLU A 18 12.00 -4.89 -2.86
CA GLU A 18 11.45 -3.67 -3.45
C GLU A 18 10.53 -4.00 -4.62
N ASP A 19 10.92 -4.98 -5.44
CA ASP A 19 10.09 -5.39 -6.56
C ASP A 19 8.75 -5.93 -6.10
N GLU A 20 8.76 -6.71 -5.04
CA GLU A 20 7.52 -7.25 -4.50
C GLU A 20 6.63 -6.15 -3.95
N LEU A 21 7.22 -5.19 -3.26
CA LEU A 21 6.46 -4.05 -2.75
C LEU A 21 5.84 -3.26 -3.89
N LYS A 22 6.60 -3.03 -4.93
CA LYS A 22 6.12 -2.29 -6.09
C LYS A 22 4.97 -3.00 -6.78
N LYS A 23 5.12 -4.30 -6.97
CA LYS A 23 4.06 -5.09 -7.60
C LYS A 23 2.79 -5.08 -6.76
N ALA A 24 2.94 -5.23 -5.45
CA ALA A 24 1.80 -5.23 -4.55
C ALA A 24 1.09 -3.88 -4.59
N TYR A 25 1.86 -2.80 -4.55
CA TYR A 25 1.28 -1.47 -4.61
C TYR A 25 0.53 -1.25 -5.91
N ARG A 26 1.13 -1.64 -7.03
CA ARG A 26 0.47 -1.49 -8.34
C ARG A 26 -0.85 -2.23 -8.38
N ARG A 27 -0.86 -3.44 -7.85
CA ARG A 27 -2.08 -4.24 -7.84
C ARG A 27 -3.18 -3.56 -7.04
N LEU A 28 -2.84 -3.05 -5.87
CA LEU A 28 -3.81 -2.36 -5.03
C LEU A 28 -4.24 -1.04 -5.65
N ALA A 29 -3.28 -0.32 -6.25
CA ALA A 29 -3.59 0.94 -6.89
C ALA A 29 -4.58 0.75 -8.03
N MET A 30 -4.41 -0.31 -8.79
CA MET A 30 -5.34 -0.60 -9.89
C MET A 30 -6.71 -1.01 -9.35
N LYS A 31 -6.71 -1.78 -8.27
CA LYS A 31 -7.97 -2.27 -7.71
C LYS A 31 -8.80 -1.14 -7.09
N TYR A 32 -8.15 -0.21 -6.42
CA TYR A 32 -8.85 0.84 -5.67
C TYR A 32 -8.72 2.22 -6.28
N HIS A 33 -8.25 2.30 -7.52
CA HIS A 33 -8.06 3.60 -8.15
C HIS A 33 -9.38 4.37 -8.23
N PRO A 34 -9.36 5.69 -7.89
CA PRO A 34 -10.60 6.47 -7.91
C PRO A 34 -11.31 6.49 -9.23
N ASP A 35 -10.57 6.43 -10.34
CA ASP A 35 -11.17 6.41 -11.67
C ASP A 35 -11.98 5.15 -11.92
N ARG A 36 -11.57 4.05 -11.30
CA ARG A 36 -12.26 2.77 -11.44
C ARG A 36 -13.39 2.62 -10.43
N ASN A 37 -13.30 3.34 -9.33
CA ASN A 37 -14.25 3.24 -8.24
C ASN A 37 -14.76 4.62 -7.86
N PRO A 38 -15.41 5.31 -8.79
CA PRO A 38 -15.95 6.64 -8.49
C PRO A 38 -17.00 6.53 -7.39
N ASP A 39 -16.99 7.49 -6.50
CA ASP A 39 -17.95 7.56 -5.39
C ASP A 39 -17.83 6.42 -4.39
N ASP A 40 -16.74 5.65 -4.46
CA ASP A 40 -16.49 4.58 -3.47
C ASP A 40 -15.46 5.09 -2.46
N LYS A 41 -15.96 5.49 -1.31
CA LYS A 41 -15.11 6.07 -0.29
C LYS A 41 -14.15 5.04 0.30
N GLN A 42 -14.60 3.80 0.41
CA GLN A 42 -13.75 2.74 0.92
C GLN A 42 -12.57 2.49 0.00
N ALA A 43 -12.82 2.48 -1.29
CA ALA A 43 -11.75 2.30 -2.25
C ALA A 43 -10.76 3.46 -2.18
N GLU A 44 -11.27 4.67 -2.02
CA GLU A 44 -10.41 5.83 -1.88
C GLU A 44 -9.53 5.73 -0.65
N ASP A 45 -10.10 5.34 0.48
CA ASP A 45 -9.34 5.18 1.71
C ASP A 45 -8.29 4.08 1.56
N SER A 46 -8.67 2.97 0.95
CA SER A 46 -7.73 1.87 0.73
C SER A 46 -6.59 2.28 -0.19
N PHE A 47 -6.91 3.07 -1.20
CA PHE A 47 -5.89 3.56 -2.11
C PHE A 47 -4.89 4.44 -1.37
N LYS A 48 -5.39 5.33 -0.53
CA LYS A 48 -4.52 6.20 0.26
C LYS A 48 -3.64 5.41 1.21
N GLU A 49 -4.22 4.41 1.85
CA GLU A 49 -3.45 3.56 2.76
C GLU A 49 -2.35 2.80 2.03
N ALA A 50 -2.67 2.26 0.86
CA ALA A 50 -1.68 1.55 0.08
C ALA A 50 -0.55 2.48 -0.35
N LYS A 51 -0.90 3.70 -0.74
CA LYS A 51 0.10 4.67 -1.14
C LYS A 51 1.02 5.02 0.01
N GLU A 52 0.45 5.26 1.17
CA GLU A 52 1.23 5.58 2.36
C GLU A 52 2.16 4.43 2.73
N ALA A 53 1.62 3.21 2.73
CA ALA A 53 2.41 2.04 3.08
C ALA A 53 3.57 1.87 2.12
N TYR A 54 3.32 2.04 0.84
CA TYR A 54 4.39 1.91 -0.14
C TYR A 54 5.47 2.98 0.04
N GLU A 55 5.05 4.21 0.29
CA GLU A 55 6.00 5.30 0.48
C GLU A 55 6.91 5.05 1.67
N VAL A 56 6.34 4.56 2.76
CA VAL A 56 7.12 4.25 3.95
C VAL A 56 8.08 3.08 3.70
N LEU A 57 7.58 2.02 3.10
CA LEU A 57 8.38 0.82 2.88
C LEU A 57 9.40 0.99 1.78
N ASN A 58 9.16 1.92 0.87
CA ASN A 58 10.10 2.18 -0.22
C ASN A 58 11.27 3.05 0.23
N ASP A 59 11.16 3.70 1.36
CA ASP A 59 12.21 4.56 1.90
C ASP A 59 13.06 3.75 2.88
N PRO A 60 14.33 3.52 2.58
CA PRO A 60 15.18 2.70 3.46
C PRO A 60 15.25 3.24 4.89
N GLN A 61 15.22 4.56 5.05
CA GLN A 61 15.30 5.16 6.37
C GLN A 61 14.02 4.90 7.17
N LYS A 62 12.88 5.02 6.52
CA LYS A 62 11.61 4.79 7.19
C LYS A 62 11.33 3.32 7.41
N ARG A 63 11.86 2.48 6.51
CA ARG A 63 11.66 1.04 6.62
C ARG A 63 12.45 0.42 7.76
N ALA A 64 13.55 1.02 8.09
CA ALA A 64 14.47 0.50 9.12
C ALA A 64 13.84 0.50 10.54
#